data_c538af819a965d100df722e33e6bcebf
#
_entry.id   c538af819a965d100df722e33e6bcebf
#
_cell.length_a   1.000
_cell.length_b   1.000
_cell.length_c   1.000
_cell.angle_alpha   90.00
_cell.angle_beta   90.00
_cell.angle_gamma   90.00
#
_symmetry.space_group_name_H-M   'P 1'
#
loop_
_entity.id
_entity.type
_entity.pdbx_description
1 polymer ?
#
loop_
_entity_poly.entity_id
_entity_poly.type
_entity_poly.pdbx_seq_one_letter_code
_entity_poly.pdbx_strand_id
1 'polypeptide(L)'
;MLQSLHVKNLALIDEIEVEFAEGLNILTGETGAGKSIILGSVNLALGGRYTKDLIRQGENYALVELVFSVTEKSRLKALEKLCIYPEDGLLILSRKLMDGRSVSRINGETVTIAVLKEVAAILIDIHGQHEHQSLLYKKNHLGFVDAFAWDYLADIKKQAASAYQEYRTCKKTLDEADMDESSRAKELDFLKFEVSEIEDAMLKEGEDEELETTFKRMENGRKIAESTAASYAYT
;
A
#
# COMPACT_ATOMS: atom_id res chain seq x y z
N MET A 1 21.61 6.07 1.36
CA MET A 1 22.96 5.59 1.62
C MET A 1 23.01 4.98 3.01
N LEU A 2 23.73 3.86 3.26
CA LEU A 2 23.96 3.35 4.61
C LEU A 2 24.91 4.32 5.33
N GLN A 3 24.52 4.80 6.51
CA GLN A 3 25.32 5.74 7.31
C GLN A 3 26.03 5.03 8.46
N SER A 4 25.33 4.19 9.20
CA SER A 4 25.93 3.46 10.31
C SER A 4 25.36 2.08 10.51
N LEU A 5 26.15 1.23 11.13
CA LEU A 5 25.81 -0.10 11.61
C LEU A 5 26.17 -0.16 13.10
N HIS A 6 25.18 -0.47 13.92
CA HIS A 6 25.38 -0.78 15.34
C HIS A 6 25.06 -2.26 15.58
N VAL A 7 25.96 -2.95 16.25
CA VAL A 7 25.80 -4.37 16.59
C VAL A 7 26.10 -4.57 18.06
N LYS A 8 25.21 -5.27 18.76
CA LYS A 8 25.37 -5.60 20.18
C LYS A 8 25.08 -7.07 20.45
N ASN A 9 25.92 -7.71 21.24
CA ASN A 9 25.79 -9.10 21.70
C ASN A 9 25.63 -10.13 20.57
N LEU A 10 26.32 -9.95 19.45
CA LEU A 10 26.22 -10.83 18.29
C LEU A 10 27.49 -11.64 18.10
N ALA A 11 27.40 -12.95 18.19
CA ALA A 11 28.52 -13.90 18.06
C ALA A 11 29.69 -13.51 18.97
N LEU A 12 30.83 -13.09 18.41
CA LEU A 12 32.02 -12.66 19.15
C LEU A 12 32.01 -11.16 19.49
N ILE A 13 31.05 -10.40 18.93
CA ILE A 13 30.94 -8.96 19.14
C ILE A 13 30.17 -8.69 20.43
N ASP A 14 30.75 -7.93 21.32
CA ASP A 14 30.09 -7.37 22.47
C ASP A 14 29.23 -6.15 22.05
N GLU A 15 29.95 -5.11 21.61
CA GLU A 15 29.32 -3.94 21.03
C GLU A 15 30.26 -3.29 20.01
N ILE A 16 29.76 -2.91 18.86
CA ILE A 16 30.49 -2.17 17.84
C ILE A 16 29.57 -1.21 17.11
N GLU A 17 30.11 -0.04 16.82
CA GLU A 17 29.49 0.93 15.93
C GLU A 17 30.45 1.21 14.76
N VAL A 18 29.93 1.17 13.54
CA VAL A 18 30.69 1.41 12.30
C VAL A 18 29.98 2.50 11.53
N GLU A 19 30.67 3.59 11.27
CA GLU A 19 30.20 4.67 10.41
C GLU A 19 30.70 4.47 8.98
N PHE A 20 29.84 4.77 8.00
CA PHE A 20 30.17 4.68 6.57
C PHE A 20 30.16 6.08 5.96
N ALA A 21 31.27 6.41 5.28
CA ALA A 21 31.40 7.63 4.51
C ALA A 21 30.76 7.50 3.12
N GLU A 22 30.59 8.61 2.42
CA GLU A 22 30.19 8.58 1.01
C GLU A 22 31.28 7.94 0.14
N GLY A 23 30.85 7.23 -0.90
CA GLY A 23 31.75 6.57 -1.84
C GLY A 23 32.16 5.16 -1.40
N LEU A 24 33.42 4.80 -1.62
CA LEU A 24 33.96 3.46 -1.37
C LEU A 24 34.43 3.30 0.08
N ASN A 25 33.82 2.39 0.82
CA ASN A 25 34.24 1.99 2.15
C ASN A 25 34.92 0.61 2.09
N ILE A 26 36.15 0.50 2.54
CA ILE A 26 36.95 -0.72 2.48
C ILE A 26 37.13 -1.29 3.89
N LEU A 27 36.65 -2.51 4.10
CA LEU A 27 36.87 -3.26 5.32
C LEU A 27 38.11 -4.14 5.16
N THR A 28 39.16 -3.82 5.89
CA THR A 28 40.41 -4.60 5.90
C THR A 28 40.55 -5.39 7.20
N GLY A 29 41.29 -6.46 7.18
CA GLY A 29 41.56 -7.30 8.36
C GLY A 29 41.95 -8.73 7.94
N GLU A 30 42.53 -9.47 8.87
CA GLU A 30 42.87 -10.87 8.64
C GLU A 30 41.65 -11.75 8.40
N THR A 31 41.81 -12.84 7.65
CA THR A 31 40.74 -13.80 7.34
C THR A 31 40.24 -14.47 8.61
N GLY A 32 38.95 -14.36 8.90
CA GLY A 32 38.33 -15.17 9.91
C GLY A 32 37.05 -14.56 10.49
N ALA A 33 37.11 -13.76 11.53
CA ALA A 33 35.91 -13.51 12.31
C ALA A 33 35.27 -12.13 12.03
N GLY A 34 36.05 -11.04 12.00
CA GLY A 34 35.46 -9.68 12.04
C GLY A 34 34.69 -9.27 10.80
N LYS A 35 35.26 -9.38 9.59
CA LYS A 35 34.63 -8.93 8.34
C LYS A 35 33.36 -9.70 8.02
N SER A 36 33.38 -11.01 8.17
CA SER A 36 32.24 -11.88 7.89
C SER A 36 31.08 -11.65 8.89
N ILE A 37 31.43 -11.32 10.15
CA ILE A 37 30.40 -11.02 11.16
C ILE A 37 29.74 -9.67 10.87
N ILE A 38 30.52 -8.64 10.48
CA ILE A 38 29.95 -7.34 10.07
C ILE A 38 29.02 -7.51 8.87
N LEU A 39 29.48 -8.22 7.83
CA LEU A 39 28.63 -8.46 6.64
C LEU A 39 27.40 -9.30 6.98
N GLY A 40 27.57 -10.33 7.81
CA GLY A 40 26.50 -11.16 8.33
C GLY A 40 25.50 -10.39 9.19
N SER A 41 25.96 -9.40 9.99
CA SER A 41 25.08 -8.55 10.79
C SER A 41 24.24 -7.63 9.93
N VAL A 42 24.81 -7.04 8.86
CA VAL A 42 24.03 -6.28 7.88
C VAL A 42 22.94 -7.14 7.28
N ASN A 43 23.28 -8.32 6.76
CA ASN A 43 22.30 -9.25 6.20
C ASN A 43 21.23 -9.65 7.21
N LEU A 44 21.62 -9.89 8.45
CA LEU A 44 20.69 -10.21 9.53
C LEU A 44 19.69 -9.08 9.78
N ALA A 45 20.15 -7.84 9.85
CA ALA A 45 19.29 -6.67 10.02
C ALA A 45 18.29 -6.48 8.87
N LEU A 46 18.68 -6.87 7.65
CA LEU A 46 17.83 -6.81 6.44
C LEU A 46 16.85 -7.99 6.30
N GLY A 47 16.73 -8.85 7.33
CA GLY A 47 15.77 -9.94 7.34
C GLY A 47 16.36 -11.30 6.95
N GLY A 48 17.69 -11.46 6.96
CA GLY A 48 18.37 -12.74 6.80
C GLY A 48 17.97 -13.78 7.84
N ARG A 49 18.21 -15.06 7.56
CA ARG A 49 17.95 -16.13 8.52
C ARG A 49 18.88 -16.02 9.70
N TYR A 50 18.40 -16.32 10.90
CA TYR A 50 19.22 -16.39 12.10
C TYR A 50 19.11 -17.78 12.74
N THR A 51 20.19 -18.16 13.43
CA THR A 51 20.23 -19.31 14.34
C THR A 51 20.47 -18.81 15.76
N LYS A 52 20.09 -19.60 16.76
CA LYS A 52 20.28 -19.23 18.18
C LYS A 52 21.74 -18.97 18.54
N ASP A 53 22.65 -19.68 17.86
CA ASP A 53 24.10 -19.61 18.08
C ASP A 53 24.71 -18.24 17.74
N LEU A 54 23.93 -17.36 17.07
CA LEU A 54 24.36 -15.99 16.78
C LEU A 54 24.25 -15.05 17.99
N ILE A 55 23.48 -15.40 19.02
CA ILE A 55 23.48 -14.62 20.27
C ILE A 55 24.75 -14.96 21.04
N ARG A 56 25.43 -13.91 21.51
CA ARG A 56 26.67 -14.06 22.31
C ARG A 56 26.42 -14.93 23.54
N GLN A 57 27.34 -15.83 23.83
CA GLN A 57 27.22 -16.73 24.97
C GLN A 57 27.13 -15.94 26.28
N GLY A 58 26.13 -16.23 27.09
CA GLY A 58 25.86 -15.51 28.35
C GLY A 58 24.85 -14.35 28.21
N GLU A 59 24.51 -14.00 26.96
CA GLU A 59 23.56 -12.88 26.70
C GLU A 59 22.15 -13.39 26.37
N ASN A 60 21.13 -12.60 26.73
CA ASN A 60 19.72 -12.94 26.49
C ASN A 60 19.19 -12.45 25.13
N TYR A 61 19.91 -11.55 24.48
CA TYR A 61 19.53 -10.98 23.20
C TYR A 61 20.73 -10.50 22.41
N ALA A 62 20.57 -10.41 21.09
CA ALA A 62 21.45 -9.65 20.22
C ALA A 62 20.65 -8.55 19.50
N LEU A 63 21.29 -7.44 19.19
CA LEU A 63 20.68 -6.30 18.48
C LEU A 63 21.56 -5.93 17.29
N VAL A 64 20.93 -5.69 16.15
CA VAL A 64 21.59 -5.09 15.00
C VAL A 64 20.73 -3.95 14.50
N GLU A 65 21.34 -2.79 14.28
CA GLU A 65 20.69 -1.59 13.77
C GLU A 65 21.47 -1.03 12.59
N LEU A 66 20.73 -0.61 11.56
CA LEU A 66 21.25 0.03 10.36
C LEU A 66 20.56 1.38 10.21
N VAL A 67 21.33 2.43 10.03
CA VAL A 67 20.83 3.77 9.74
C VAL A 67 21.09 4.11 8.28
N PHE A 68 20.02 4.45 7.56
CA PHE A 68 20.10 4.86 6.16
C PHE A 68 19.70 6.32 6.00
N SER A 69 20.46 7.08 5.23
CA SER A 69 20.02 8.36 4.68
C SER A 69 19.28 8.14 3.38
N VAL A 70 18.07 8.67 3.29
CA VAL A 70 17.18 8.52 2.12
C VAL A 70 16.76 9.90 1.63
N THR A 71 17.47 10.41 0.64
CA THR A 71 17.22 11.73 0.03
C THR A 71 16.69 11.63 -1.40
N GLU A 72 16.82 10.47 -2.03
CA GLU A 72 16.43 10.24 -3.41
C GLU A 72 14.91 10.12 -3.55
N LYS A 73 14.31 10.98 -4.39
CA LYS A 73 12.84 11.04 -4.61
C LYS A 73 12.23 9.73 -5.09
N SER A 74 12.98 8.93 -5.86
CA SER A 74 12.53 7.62 -6.35
C SER A 74 12.34 6.63 -5.20
N ARG A 75 13.31 6.59 -4.26
CA ARG A 75 13.27 5.74 -3.08
C ARG A 75 12.20 6.19 -2.08
N LEU A 76 12.06 7.50 -1.88
CA LEU A 76 11.00 8.05 -1.03
C LEU A 76 9.60 7.63 -1.52
N LYS A 77 9.32 7.76 -2.83
CA LYS A 77 8.06 7.29 -3.42
C LYS A 77 7.85 5.77 -3.31
N ALA A 78 8.92 4.99 -3.36
CA ALA A 78 8.82 3.54 -3.20
C ALA A 78 8.53 3.15 -1.74
N LEU A 79 9.12 3.82 -0.77
CA LEU A 79 8.85 3.63 0.67
C LEU A 79 7.45 4.10 1.06
N GLU A 80 6.98 5.21 0.49
CA GLU A 80 5.62 5.73 0.71
C GLU A 80 4.54 4.72 0.34
N LYS A 81 4.74 3.93 -0.72
CA LYS A 81 3.81 2.83 -1.09
C LYS A 81 3.71 1.73 -0.04
N LEU A 82 4.73 1.59 0.79
CA LEU A 82 4.77 0.67 1.93
C LEU A 82 4.33 1.34 3.24
N CYS A 83 3.88 2.60 3.19
CA CYS A 83 3.55 3.43 4.35
C CYS A 83 4.74 3.63 5.30
N ILE A 84 5.97 3.69 4.77
CA ILE A 84 7.19 3.92 5.51
C ILE A 84 7.74 5.31 5.18
N TYR A 85 7.94 6.12 6.22
CA TYR A 85 8.36 7.51 6.08
C TYR A 85 9.68 7.72 6.82
N PRO A 86 10.75 8.17 6.15
CA PRO A 86 11.99 8.58 6.83
C PRO A 86 11.75 9.78 7.74
N GLU A 87 12.33 9.77 8.93
CA GLU A 87 12.33 10.89 9.87
C GLU A 87 13.59 11.73 9.65
N ASP A 88 13.44 13.00 9.35
CA ASP A 88 14.56 13.92 9.01
C ASP A 88 15.50 13.37 7.90
N GLY A 89 14.92 12.59 6.96
CA GLY A 89 15.68 11.94 5.90
C GLY A 89 16.46 10.68 6.33
N LEU A 90 16.25 10.21 7.57
CA LEU A 90 16.84 9.00 8.10
C LEU A 90 15.82 7.88 8.22
N LEU A 91 16.28 6.65 8.00
CA LEU A 91 15.51 5.44 8.21
C LEU A 91 16.33 4.43 9.01
N ILE A 92 15.80 4.03 10.16
CA ILE A 92 16.46 3.10 11.06
C ILE A 92 15.80 1.73 10.92
N LEU A 93 16.58 0.74 10.50
CA LEU A 93 16.19 -0.67 10.50
C LEU A 93 16.84 -1.36 11.68
N SER A 94 16.07 -1.92 12.59
CA SER A 94 16.62 -2.67 13.72
C SER A 94 16.02 -4.07 13.83
N ARG A 95 16.85 -5.00 14.26
CA ARG A 95 16.44 -6.36 14.53
C ARG A 95 17.00 -6.86 15.85
N LYS A 96 16.10 -7.15 16.78
CA LYS A 96 16.43 -7.75 18.08
C LYS A 96 16.17 -9.25 18.02
N LEU A 97 17.20 -10.03 18.30
CA LEU A 97 17.14 -11.48 18.39
C LEU A 97 17.01 -11.87 19.85
N MET A 98 16.15 -12.83 20.12
CA MET A 98 15.96 -13.44 21.42
C MET A 98 15.85 -14.96 21.27
N ASP A 99 15.87 -15.70 22.36
CA ASP A 99 15.74 -17.15 22.29
C ASP A 99 14.39 -17.55 21.62
N GLY A 100 14.50 -18.17 20.45
CA GLY A 100 13.36 -18.66 19.66
C GLY A 100 12.55 -17.63 18.88
N ARG A 101 12.84 -16.33 18.97
CA ARG A 101 12.11 -15.27 18.27
C ARG A 101 12.97 -14.10 17.87
N SER A 102 12.56 -13.38 16.83
CA SER A 102 13.17 -12.10 16.47
C SER A 102 12.08 -11.03 16.28
N VAL A 103 12.41 -9.81 16.66
CA VAL A 103 11.56 -8.64 16.45
C VAL A 103 12.28 -7.70 15.50
N SER A 104 11.62 -7.35 14.42
CA SER A 104 12.10 -6.37 13.42
C SER A 104 11.37 -5.06 13.61
N ARG A 105 12.09 -3.94 13.52
CA ARG A 105 11.52 -2.60 13.63
C ARG A 105 12.05 -1.68 12.54
N ILE A 106 11.21 -0.74 12.14
CA ILE A 106 11.57 0.38 11.27
C ILE A 106 11.15 1.66 12.00
N ASN A 107 12.09 2.58 12.22
CA ASN A 107 11.89 3.79 13.04
C ASN A 107 11.20 3.50 14.39
N GLY A 108 11.60 2.40 15.05
CA GLY A 108 11.02 1.99 16.32
C GLY A 108 9.71 1.20 16.22
N GLU A 109 8.97 1.26 15.12
CA GLU A 109 7.73 0.52 14.90
C GLU A 109 7.99 -0.94 14.51
N THR A 110 7.25 -1.86 15.12
CA THR A 110 7.40 -3.30 14.84
C THR A 110 6.79 -3.66 13.48
N VAL A 111 7.58 -4.30 12.64
CA VAL A 111 7.18 -4.73 11.29
C VAL A 111 7.37 -6.22 11.08
N THR A 112 6.70 -6.78 10.07
CA THR A 112 6.93 -8.17 9.66
C THR A 112 8.25 -8.30 8.90
N ILE A 113 8.83 -9.51 8.87
CA ILE A 113 10.04 -9.80 8.07
C ILE A 113 9.82 -9.55 6.58
N ALA A 114 8.61 -9.74 6.08
CA ALA A 114 8.27 -9.48 4.68
C ALA A 114 8.42 -7.98 4.35
N VAL A 115 7.80 -7.12 5.13
CA VAL A 115 7.93 -5.65 4.98
C VAL A 115 9.39 -5.20 5.14
N LEU A 116 10.10 -5.73 6.14
CA LEU A 116 11.51 -5.41 6.33
C LEU A 116 12.35 -5.74 5.08
N LYS A 117 12.12 -6.90 4.46
CA LYS A 117 12.82 -7.31 3.22
C LYS A 117 12.47 -6.44 2.02
N GLU A 118 11.21 -6.03 1.88
CA GLU A 118 10.78 -5.12 0.82
C GLU A 118 11.44 -3.76 0.96
N VAL A 119 11.48 -3.21 2.17
CA VAL A 119 12.19 -1.96 2.47
C VAL A 119 13.69 -2.11 2.23
N ALA A 120 14.31 -3.20 2.69
CA ALA A 120 15.72 -3.49 2.47
C ALA A 120 16.09 -3.51 0.98
N ALA A 121 15.26 -4.12 0.13
CA ALA A 121 15.48 -4.19 -1.31
C ALA A 121 15.44 -2.81 -2.01
N ILE A 122 14.77 -1.81 -1.41
CA ILE A 122 14.76 -0.42 -1.90
C ILE A 122 16.04 0.31 -1.51
N LEU A 123 16.60 -0.01 -0.32
CA LEU A 123 17.68 0.75 0.29
C LEU A 123 19.08 0.28 -0.12
N ILE A 124 19.28 -1.03 -0.22
CA ILE A 124 20.59 -1.64 -0.41
C ILE A 124 20.51 -2.92 -1.23
N ASP A 125 21.53 -3.15 -2.05
CA ASP A 125 21.75 -4.42 -2.74
C ASP A 125 23.04 -5.07 -2.19
N ILE A 126 22.96 -6.35 -1.82
CA ILE A 126 24.08 -7.08 -1.24
C ILE A 126 24.55 -8.16 -2.21
N HIS A 127 25.80 -8.11 -2.59
CA HIS A 127 26.45 -9.10 -3.43
C HIS A 127 27.36 -9.99 -2.59
N GLY A 128 26.82 -11.09 -2.08
CA GLY A 128 27.56 -12.10 -1.28
C GLY A 128 27.62 -13.47 -1.95
N GLN A 129 28.39 -14.39 -1.39
CA GLN A 129 28.58 -15.75 -1.96
C GLN A 129 27.30 -16.61 -1.97
N HIS A 130 26.27 -16.24 -1.21
CA HIS A 130 25.03 -17.00 -1.05
C HIS A 130 23.75 -16.13 -1.03
N GLU A 131 23.82 -14.88 -1.50
CA GLU A 131 22.72 -13.93 -1.32
C GLU A 131 22.07 -13.51 -2.63
N HIS A 132 20.86 -12.99 -2.48
CA HIS A 132 19.96 -12.58 -3.55
C HIS A 132 20.58 -11.54 -4.47
N GLN A 133 21.26 -12.02 -5.50
CA GLN A 133 21.75 -11.16 -6.57
C GLN A 133 20.54 -10.67 -7.36
N SER A 134 20.29 -9.39 -7.34
CA SER A 134 19.23 -8.75 -8.14
C SER A 134 19.31 -9.14 -9.62
N LEU A 135 20.52 -9.41 -10.12
CA LEU A 135 20.82 -9.96 -11.45
C LEU A 135 20.25 -11.36 -11.71
N LEU A 136 20.00 -12.19 -10.71
CA LEU A 136 19.42 -13.52 -10.90
C LEU A 136 17.90 -13.47 -11.18
N TYR A 137 17.26 -12.37 -10.83
CA TYR A 137 15.84 -12.20 -11.09
C TYR A 137 15.59 -11.68 -12.49
N LYS A 138 15.08 -12.54 -13.38
CA LYS A 138 14.74 -12.19 -14.77
C LYS A 138 13.91 -10.91 -14.90
N LYS A 139 13.03 -10.63 -13.93
CA LYS A 139 12.21 -9.40 -13.89
C LYS A 139 13.02 -8.11 -13.83
N ASN A 140 14.26 -8.16 -13.32
CA ASN A 140 15.13 -7.00 -13.18
C ASN A 140 16.02 -6.76 -14.43
N HIS A 141 16.19 -7.77 -15.30
CA HIS A 141 17.12 -7.69 -16.43
C HIS A 141 16.80 -6.51 -17.36
N LEU A 142 15.52 -6.31 -17.69
CA LEU A 142 15.12 -5.20 -18.54
C LEU A 142 15.47 -3.85 -17.88
N GLY A 143 15.27 -3.74 -16.56
CA GLY A 143 15.62 -2.52 -15.80
C GLY A 143 17.11 -2.20 -15.85
N PHE A 144 17.99 -3.20 -15.79
CA PHE A 144 19.44 -3.00 -15.92
C PHE A 144 19.84 -2.54 -17.32
N VAL A 145 19.26 -3.16 -18.36
CA VAL A 145 19.52 -2.75 -19.75
C VAL A 145 19.00 -1.33 -19.99
N ASP A 146 17.83 -1.01 -19.49
CA ASP A 146 17.25 0.33 -19.57
C ASP A 146 18.10 1.37 -18.83
N ALA A 147 18.62 1.02 -17.66
CA ALA A 147 19.51 1.92 -16.90
C ALA A 147 20.83 2.17 -17.64
N PHE A 148 21.40 1.14 -18.26
CA PHE A 148 22.64 1.28 -19.06
C PHE A 148 22.43 2.15 -20.31
N ALA A 149 21.27 2.03 -20.96
CA ALA A 149 20.94 2.76 -22.17
C ALA A 149 20.10 4.03 -21.91
N TRP A 150 20.06 4.50 -20.66
CA TRP A 150 19.14 5.58 -20.24
C TRP A 150 19.24 6.84 -21.10
N ASP A 151 20.44 7.27 -21.43
CA ASP A 151 20.66 8.48 -22.22
C ASP A 151 20.01 8.41 -23.61
N TYR A 152 19.84 7.21 -24.17
CA TYR A 152 19.20 6.99 -25.48
C TYR A 152 17.71 6.65 -25.35
N LEU A 153 17.27 6.08 -24.22
CA LEU A 153 15.93 5.53 -24.06
C LEU A 153 14.96 6.43 -23.30
N ALA A 154 15.45 7.41 -22.56
CA ALA A 154 14.63 8.22 -21.65
C ALA A 154 13.43 8.87 -22.34
N ASP A 155 13.67 9.54 -23.49
CA ASP A 155 12.63 10.23 -24.25
C ASP A 155 11.68 9.26 -24.92
N ILE A 156 12.19 8.16 -25.48
CA ILE A 156 11.39 7.12 -26.15
C ILE A 156 10.46 6.45 -25.14
N LYS A 157 10.97 6.12 -23.95
CA LYS A 157 10.17 5.54 -22.86
C LYS A 157 9.08 6.50 -22.38
N LYS A 158 9.38 7.79 -22.28
CA LYS A 158 8.39 8.81 -21.92
C LYS A 158 7.27 8.91 -22.95
N GLN A 159 7.62 8.94 -24.25
CA GLN A 159 6.64 8.94 -25.33
C GLN A 159 5.79 7.67 -25.35
N ALA A 160 6.40 6.52 -25.19
CA ALA A 160 5.70 5.23 -25.13
C ALA A 160 4.74 5.17 -23.91
N ALA A 161 5.17 5.68 -22.76
CA ALA A 161 4.32 5.73 -21.55
C ALA A 161 3.13 6.65 -21.77
N SER A 162 3.32 7.82 -22.39
CA SER A 162 2.24 8.77 -22.71
C SER A 162 1.23 8.15 -23.68
N ALA A 163 1.71 7.58 -24.79
CA ALA A 163 0.85 6.92 -25.77
C ALA A 163 0.07 5.73 -25.17
N TYR A 164 0.72 4.95 -24.31
CA TYR A 164 0.04 3.84 -23.63
C TYR A 164 -1.03 4.34 -22.65
N GLN A 165 -0.79 5.45 -21.95
CA GLN A 165 -1.79 6.05 -21.09
C GLN A 165 -3.01 6.57 -21.86
N GLU A 166 -2.80 7.22 -23.00
CA GLU A 166 -3.87 7.64 -23.91
C GLU A 166 -4.67 6.44 -24.42
N TYR A 167 -3.98 5.40 -24.88
CA TYR A 167 -4.62 4.15 -25.30
C TYR A 167 -5.48 3.55 -24.20
N ARG A 168 -4.96 3.47 -22.96
CA ARG A 168 -5.74 2.94 -21.81
C ARG A 168 -6.99 3.77 -21.55
N THR A 169 -6.87 5.09 -21.61
CA THR A 169 -8.01 6.00 -21.39
C THR A 169 -9.06 5.79 -22.47
N CYS A 170 -8.68 5.80 -23.75
CA CYS A 170 -9.61 5.56 -24.86
C CYS A 170 -10.26 4.18 -24.78
N LYS A 171 -9.47 3.14 -24.45
CA LYS A 171 -9.99 1.79 -24.30
C LYS A 171 -11.02 1.70 -23.17
N LYS A 172 -10.72 2.32 -22.01
CA LYS A 172 -11.66 2.34 -20.88
C LYS A 172 -12.97 3.05 -21.25
N THR A 173 -12.90 4.19 -21.95
CA THR A 173 -14.09 4.92 -22.43
C THR A 173 -14.88 4.08 -23.42
N LEU A 174 -14.21 3.33 -24.30
CA LEU A 174 -14.88 2.42 -25.23
C LEU A 174 -15.56 1.26 -24.50
N ASP A 175 -14.85 0.62 -23.55
CA ASP A 175 -15.37 -0.49 -22.76
C ASP A 175 -16.60 -0.04 -21.91
N GLU A 176 -16.57 1.21 -21.40
CA GLU A 176 -17.69 1.81 -20.66
C GLU A 176 -18.88 2.19 -21.58
N ALA A 177 -18.62 2.55 -22.84
CA ALA A 177 -19.64 2.87 -23.85
C ALA A 177 -20.23 1.61 -24.52
N ASP A 178 -19.51 0.51 -24.52
CA ASP A 178 -19.89 -0.76 -25.12
C ASP A 178 -20.75 -1.56 -24.13
N MET A 179 -21.92 -0.96 -23.77
CA MET A 179 -22.94 -1.70 -23.04
C MET A 179 -23.44 -2.84 -23.93
N ASP A 180 -23.41 -4.05 -23.39
CA ASP A 180 -23.98 -5.24 -24.04
C ASP A 180 -25.37 -4.92 -24.59
N GLU A 181 -25.57 -5.18 -25.88
CA GLU A 181 -26.79 -4.86 -26.64
C GLU A 181 -28.06 -5.37 -25.91
N SER A 182 -27.94 -6.49 -25.23
CA SER A 182 -28.97 -7.10 -24.38
C SER A 182 -29.31 -6.25 -23.15
N SER A 183 -28.33 -5.65 -22.49
CA SER A 183 -28.52 -4.78 -21.34
C SER A 183 -29.15 -3.45 -21.74
N ARG A 184 -28.74 -2.89 -22.88
CA ARG A 184 -29.30 -1.68 -23.46
C ARG A 184 -30.76 -1.85 -23.88
N ALA A 185 -31.08 -3.01 -24.48
CA ALA A 185 -32.48 -3.33 -24.86
C ALA A 185 -33.38 -3.41 -23.62
N LYS A 186 -32.90 -4.08 -22.55
CA LYS A 186 -33.68 -4.19 -21.29
C LYS A 186 -33.91 -2.85 -20.62
N GLU A 187 -32.91 -1.98 -20.62
CA GLU A 187 -33.02 -0.64 -20.03
C GLU A 187 -33.95 0.23 -20.83
N LEU A 188 -33.92 0.15 -22.16
CA LEU A 188 -34.86 0.83 -23.02
C LEU A 188 -36.31 0.35 -22.81
N ASP A 189 -36.50 -0.95 -22.68
CA ASP A 189 -37.85 -1.50 -22.43
C ASP A 189 -38.37 -1.10 -21.05
N PHE A 190 -37.50 -1.08 -20.04
CA PHE A 190 -37.85 -0.61 -18.70
C PHE A 190 -38.25 0.88 -18.71
N LEU A 191 -37.45 1.75 -19.32
CA LEU A 191 -37.76 3.17 -19.43
C LEU A 191 -39.07 3.44 -20.22
N LYS A 192 -39.30 2.68 -21.29
CA LYS A 192 -40.58 2.77 -22.03
C LYS A 192 -41.77 2.39 -21.18
N PHE A 193 -41.62 1.36 -20.34
CA PHE A 193 -42.67 0.95 -19.42
C PHE A 193 -42.92 2.04 -18.38
N GLU A 194 -41.89 2.62 -17.76
CA GLU A 194 -42.09 3.73 -16.81
C GLU A 194 -42.77 4.95 -17.44
N VAL A 195 -42.36 5.33 -18.67
CA VAL A 195 -43.02 6.42 -19.39
C VAL A 195 -44.51 6.10 -19.64
N SER A 196 -44.83 4.88 -20.08
CA SER A 196 -46.20 4.45 -20.31
C SER A 196 -47.06 4.50 -19.04
N GLU A 197 -46.51 4.06 -17.88
CA GLU A 197 -47.21 4.13 -16.59
C GLU A 197 -47.54 5.59 -16.20
N ILE A 198 -46.61 6.50 -16.42
CA ILE A 198 -46.80 7.93 -16.11
C ILE A 198 -47.84 8.54 -17.06
N GLU A 199 -47.79 8.21 -18.38
CA GLU A 199 -48.76 8.69 -19.37
C GLU A 199 -50.14 8.11 -19.12
N ASP A 200 -50.27 6.82 -18.81
CA ASP A 200 -51.52 6.14 -18.53
C ASP A 200 -52.19 6.65 -17.25
N ALA A 201 -51.41 7.11 -16.28
CA ALA A 201 -51.91 7.72 -15.06
C ALA A 201 -52.63 9.05 -15.32
N MET A 202 -52.47 9.69 -16.50
CA MET A 202 -53.11 10.95 -16.90
C MET A 202 -53.08 12.04 -15.81
N LEU A 203 -51.93 12.14 -15.14
CA LEU A 203 -51.75 13.06 -14.03
C LEU A 203 -52.02 14.50 -14.44
N LYS A 204 -52.79 15.23 -13.62
CA LYS A 204 -53.08 16.65 -13.81
C LYS A 204 -52.35 17.48 -12.76
N GLU A 205 -51.81 18.60 -13.18
CA GLU A 205 -51.17 19.55 -12.29
C GLU A 205 -52.16 20.03 -11.22
N GLY A 206 -51.80 19.85 -9.92
CA GLY A 206 -52.65 20.22 -8.79
C GLY A 206 -53.71 19.18 -8.35
N GLU A 207 -53.76 18.00 -9.01
CA GLU A 207 -54.70 16.93 -8.65
C GLU A 207 -54.44 16.38 -7.24
N ASP A 208 -53.22 16.33 -6.83
CA ASP A 208 -52.76 15.92 -5.49
C ASP A 208 -53.30 16.87 -4.41
N GLU A 209 -53.28 18.20 -4.63
CA GLU A 209 -53.83 19.20 -3.71
C GLU A 209 -55.36 19.12 -3.63
N GLU A 210 -56.03 18.91 -4.76
CA GLU A 210 -57.47 18.72 -4.81
C GLU A 210 -57.92 17.46 -4.08
N LEU A 211 -57.22 16.36 -4.29
CA LEU A 211 -57.47 15.07 -3.62
C LEU A 211 -57.21 15.18 -2.10
N GLU A 212 -56.13 15.82 -1.70
CA GLU A 212 -55.81 16.02 -0.28
C GLU A 212 -56.89 16.89 0.41
N THR A 213 -57.34 17.94 -0.25
CA THR A 213 -58.43 18.80 0.23
C THR A 213 -59.74 18.04 0.37
N THR A 214 -60.05 17.21 -0.63
CA THR A 214 -61.28 16.39 -0.64
C THR A 214 -61.19 15.31 0.46
N PHE A 215 -60.05 14.67 0.62
CA PHE A 215 -59.82 13.69 1.68
C PHE A 215 -60.00 14.29 3.08
N LYS A 216 -59.39 15.46 3.35
CA LYS A 216 -59.58 16.18 4.61
C LYS A 216 -61.05 16.56 4.88
N ARG A 217 -61.81 16.97 3.85
CA ARG A 217 -63.24 17.25 3.96
C ARG A 217 -64.04 16.00 4.33
N MET A 218 -63.78 14.88 3.67
CA MET A 218 -64.47 13.62 3.95
C MET A 218 -64.13 13.08 5.35
N GLU A 219 -62.85 13.14 5.76
CA GLU A 219 -62.43 12.72 7.10
C GLU A 219 -63.10 13.56 8.20
N ASN A 220 -63.15 14.88 8.03
CA ASN A 220 -63.84 15.76 8.96
C ASN A 220 -65.34 15.50 8.98
N GLY A 221 -65.95 15.27 7.82
CA GLY A 221 -67.36 14.89 7.72
C GLY A 221 -67.69 13.59 8.46
N ARG A 222 -66.82 12.59 8.34
CA ARG A 222 -66.94 11.34 9.10
C ARG A 222 -66.82 11.56 10.61
N LYS A 223 -65.84 12.34 11.08
CA LYS A 223 -65.66 12.66 12.51
C LYS A 223 -66.88 13.39 13.09
N ILE A 224 -67.48 14.32 12.31
CA ILE A 224 -68.69 15.02 12.70
C ILE A 224 -69.91 14.07 12.79
N ALA A 225 -70.08 13.18 11.81
CA ALA A 225 -71.15 12.19 11.81
C ALA A 225 -71.02 11.20 12.99
N GLU A 226 -69.83 10.70 13.24
CA GLU A 226 -69.54 9.82 14.39
C GLU A 226 -69.83 10.54 15.74
N SER A 227 -69.37 11.79 15.89
CA SER A 227 -69.62 12.57 17.09
C SER A 227 -71.12 12.85 17.32
N THR A 228 -71.86 13.14 16.24
CA THR A 228 -73.26 13.37 16.29
C THR A 228 -74.04 12.10 16.63
N ALA A 229 -73.69 10.99 16.04
CA ALA A 229 -74.26 9.68 16.36
C ALA A 229 -74.03 9.27 17.80
N ALA A 230 -72.81 9.52 18.30
CA ALA A 230 -72.46 9.25 19.70
C ALA A 230 -73.30 10.13 20.66
N SER A 231 -73.46 11.41 20.34
CA SER A 231 -74.31 12.31 21.15
C SER A 231 -75.76 11.88 21.17
N TYR A 232 -76.32 11.40 20.06
CA TYR A 232 -77.66 10.83 20.02
C TYR A 232 -77.81 9.53 20.81
N ALA A 233 -76.80 8.75 20.96
CA ALA A 233 -76.85 7.51 21.72
C ALA A 233 -76.80 7.73 23.24
N TYR A 234 -76.43 8.93 23.69
CA TYR A 234 -76.43 9.32 25.12
C TYR A 234 -77.70 10.12 25.56
N THR A 235 -78.61 10.36 24.64
CA THR A 235 -79.91 11.01 24.96
C THR A 235 -81.00 9.94 24.93
#